data_88dc3becad29e7a58dbb6a309334f709
#
_entry.id   88dc3becad29e7a58dbb6a309334f709
#
_cell.length_a   1.000
_cell.length_b   1.000
_cell.length_c   1.000
_cell.angle_alpha   90.00
_cell.angle_beta   90.00
_cell.angle_gamma   90.00
#
_symmetry.space_group_name_H-M   'P 1'
#
loop_
_entity.id
_entity.type
_entity.pdbx_description
1 polymer ?
#
loop_
_entity_poly.entity_id
_entity_poly.type
_entity_poly.pdbx_seq_one_letter_code
_entity_poly.pdbx_strand_id
1 'polypeptide(L)'
;KFDEAYEYYKQQILAGKDADVIVFETMTDLYELKAAVLAAKENCDKPILTTMTFERNGRTFTGVSPACAAVTLTGLGVDALGVNCSLGPDELEPVVFEMSKYTNLPLVIKANAGLPDPNSNEYNIMPDKFAECVCSLLKYGVKVIGGCCGTNPDYIAKIKSEVADKEYQPQTKSVDTTVCSSTTVVEI
;
A
#
# COMPACT_ATOMS: atom_id res chain seq x y z
N LYS A 1 16.50 6.42 15.52
CA LYS A 1 16.62 7.78 14.96
C LYS A 1 16.56 7.70 13.44
N PHE A 2 16.23 8.81 12.74
CA PHE A 2 16.07 8.82 11.28
C PHE A 2 17.34 8.32 10.57
N ASP A 3 18.48 8.90 10.86
CA ASP A 3 19.75 8.54 10.23
C ASP A 3 20.15 7.08 10.50
N GLU A 4 19.80 6.55 11.65
CA GLU A 4 20.06 5.16 12.03
C GLU A 4 19.15 4.20 11.21
N ALA A 5 17.87 4.53 11.06
CA ALA A 5 16.96 3.79 10.20
C ALA A 5 17.43 3.83 8.72
N TYR A 6 17.81 5.01 8.24
CA TYR A 6 18.37 5.18 6.90
C TYR A 6 19.56 4.25 6.64
N GLU A 7 20.53 4.20 7.56
CA GLU A 7 21.73 3.34 7.39
C GLU A 7 21.37 1.84 7.41
N TYR A 8 20.40 1.40 8.22
CA TYR A 8 19.95 0.02 8.20
C TYR A 8 19.25 -0.35 6.87
N TYR A 9 18.35 0.50 6.38
CA TYR A 9 17.70 0.28 5.09
C TYR A 9 18.69 0.32 3.94
N LYS A 10 19.66 1.23 3.95
CA LYS A 10 20.72 1.30 2.95
C LYS A 10 21.50 -0.02 2.85
N GLN A 11 21.86 -0.64 3.97
CA GLN A 11 22.56 -1.93 3.97
C GLN A 11 21.71 -3.02 3.30
N GLN A 12 20.40 -3.08 3.59
CA GLN A 12 19.49 -4.06 2.99
C GLN A 12 19.33 -3.82 1.47
N ILE A 13 19.18 -2.56 1.06
CA ILE A 13 19.05 -2.18 -0.34
C ILE A 13 20.30 -2.55 -1.14
N LEU A 14 21.49 -2.25 -0.62
CA LEU A 14 22.74 -2.60 -1.26
C LEU A 14 22.93 -4.12 -1.37
N ALA A 15 22.47 -4.89 -0.39
CA ALA A 15 22.48 -6.33 -0.46
C ALA A 15 21.47 -6.88 -1.49
N GLY A 16 20.34 -6.21 -1.69
CA GLY A 16 19.28 -6.55 -2.63
C GLY A 16 19.39 -5.88 -4.00
N LYS A 17 20.51 -5.27 -4.35
CA LYS A 17 20.68 -4.46 -5.58
C LYS A 17 20.37 -5.17 -6.90
N ASP A 18 20.45 -6.50 -6.92
CA ASP A 18 20.18 -7.32 -8.10
C ASP A 18 18.68 -7.68 -8.25
N ALA A 19 17.83 -7.25 -7.31
CA ALA A 19 16.38 -7.40 -7.45
C ALA A 19 15.82 -6.51 -8.57
N ASP A 20 14.66 -6.89 -9.12
CA ASP A 20 13.98 -6.10 -10.15
C ASP A 20 13.20 -4.92 -9.57
N VAL A 21 12.79 -5.02 -8.31
CA VAL A 21 11.96 -4.03 -7.60
C VAL A 21 12.26 -4.05 -6.11
N ILE A 22 12.19 -2.89 -5.48
CA ILE A 22 12.24 -2.76 -4.01
C ILE A 22 10.81 -2.59 -3.50
N VAL A 23 10.44 -3.39 -2.50
CA VAL A 23 9.12 -3.31 -1.87
C VAL A 23 9.27 -3.08 -0.37
N PHE A 24 8.79 -1.93 0.09
CA PHE A 24 8.60 -1.68 1.52
C PHE A 24 7.15 -1.96 1.87
N GLU A 25 6.89 -2.97 2.68
CA GLU A 25 5.52 -3.39 3.00
C GLU A 25 5.25 -3.51 4.49
N THR A 26 3.97 -3.42 4.86
CA THR A 26 3.48 -3.50 6.25
C THR A 26 4.06 -2.39 7.13
N MET A 27 4.30 -1.23 6.54
CA MET A 27 4.86 -0.09 7.27
C MET A 27 3.78 0.60 8.10
N THR A 28 4.07 0.83 9.37
CA THR A 28 3.14 1.45 10.32
C THR A 28 3.54 2.86 10.70
N ASP A 29 4.78 3.24 10.43
CA ASP A 29 5.36 4.56 10.70
C ASP A 29 5.83 5.22 9.40
N LEU A 30 5.22 6.37 9.06
CA LEU A 30 5.57 7.13 7.85
C LEU A 30 6.97 7.75 7.96
N TYR A 31 7.42 8.07 9.17
CA TYR A 31 8.75 8.65 9.38
C TYR A 31 9.87 7.63 9.14
N GLU A 32 9.64 6.38 9.56
CA GLU A 32 10.50 5.26 9.23
C GLU A 32 10.50 4.98 7.72
N LEU A 33 9.31 4.93 7.10
CA LEU A 33 9.18 4.70 5.66
C LEU A 33 9.87 5.80 4.83
N LYS A 34 9.85 7.06 5.28
CA LYS A 34 10.64 8.14 4.65
C LYS A 34 12.13 7.81 4.63
N ALA A 35 12.69 7.34 5.74
CA ALA A 35 14.10 6.98 5.79
C ALA A 35 14.41 5.81 4.84
N ALA A 36 13.54 4.82 4.78
CA ALA A 36 13.68 3.67 3.86
C ALA A 36 13.63 4.09 2.39
N VAL A 37 12.66 4.92 2.01
CA VAL A 37 12.52 5.40 0.63
C VAL A 37 13.70 6.28 0.23
N LEU A 38 14.17 7.18 1.08
CA LEU A 38 15.36 8.00 0.80
C LEU A 38 16.60 7.13 0.64
N ALA A 39 16.79 6.14 1.51
CA ALA A 39 17.90 5.19 1.37
C ALA A 39 17.85 4.45 0.03
N ALA A 40 16.67 4.05 -0.44
CA ALA A 40 16.52 3.41 -1.75
C ALA A 40 16.81 4.39 -2.90
N LYS A 41 16.23 5.58 -2.89
CA LYS A 41 16.41 6.60 -3.94
C LYS A 41 17.87 7.02 -4.12
N GLU A 42 18.63 7.06 -3.05
CA GLU A 42 20.03 7.50 -3.07
C GLU A 42 21.02 6.38 -3.38
N ASN A 43 20.63 5.11 -3.26
CA ASN A 43 21.55 3.97 -3.37
C ASN A 43 21.16 2.91 -4.41
N CYS A 44 20.02 3.04 -5.10
CA CYS A 44 19.64 2.20 -6.22
C CYS A 44 18.72 2.93 -7.21
N ASP A 45 18.61 2.38 -8.42
CA ASP A 45 17.79 2.88 -9.53
C ASP A 45 16.53 2.01 -9.78
N LYS A 46 16.22 1.12 -8.85
CA LYS A 46 15.08 0.19 -8.99
C LYS A 46 13.75 0.87 -8.69
N PRO A 47 12.67 0.41 -9.34
CA PRO A 47 11.33 0.83 -8.95
C PRO A 47 11.05 0.55 -7.47
N ILE A 48 10.36 1.49 -6.82
CA ILE A 48 10.05 1.43 -5.40
C ILE A 48 8.53 1.36 -5.22
N LEU A 49 8.06 0.25 -4.64
CA LEU A 49 6.68 0.07 -4.21
C LEU A 49 6.61 0.18 -2.69
N THR A 50 5.61 0.90 -2.19
CA THR A 50 5.42 1.07 -0.74
C THR A 50 4.01 0.73 -0.33
N THR A 51 3.84 -0.02 0.77
CA THR A 51 2.52 -0.23 1.37
C THR A 51 2.57 0.02 2.87
N MET A 52 1.56 0.74 3.35
CA MET A 52 1.36 1.00 4.77
C MET A 52 0.18 0.19 5.31
N THR A 53 0.19 -0.03 6.61
CA THR A 53 -0.87 -0.76 7.30
C THR A 53 -1.74 0.21 8.08
N PHE A 54 -3.06 0.13 7.81
CA PHE A 54 -4.06 0.98 8.46
C PHE A 54 -4.96 0.13 9.36
N GLU A 55 -5.39 0.72 10.47
CA GLU A 55 -6.34 0.12 11.39
C GLU A 55 -7.78 0.50 11.03
N ARG A 56 -8.77 -0.08 11.71
CA ARG A 56 -10.20 0.19 11.47
C ARG A 56 -10.61 1.66 11.59
N ASN A 57 -9.86 2.45 12.35
CA ASN A 57 -10.08 3.90 12.45
C ASN A 57 -9.59 4.68 11.22
N GLY A 58 -9.08 4.01 10.19
CA GLY A 58 -8.55 4.62 8.97
C GLY A 58 -7.20 5.30 9.15
N ARG A 59 -6.44 4.97 10.21
CA ARG A 59 -5.11 5.54 10.47
C ARG A 59 -4.10 4.43 10.70
N THR A 60 -2.82 4.72 10.46
CA THR A 60 -1.74 3.83 10.87
C THR A 60 -1.60 3.81 12.39
N PHE A 61 -0.83 2.87 12.93
CA PHE A 61 -0.54 2.80 14.37
C PHE A 61 0.04 4.12 14.94
N THR A 62 0.83 4.84 14.15
CA THR A 62 1.39 6.16 14.53
C THR A 62 0.46 7.33 14.21
N GLY A 63 -0.77 7.08 13.76
CA GLY A 63 -1.81 8.10 13.55
C GLY A 63 -1.82 8.77 12.17
N VAL A 64 -1.03 8.27 11.21
CA VAL A 64 -0.97 8.81 9.84
C VAL A 64 -2.27 8.53 9.09
N SER A 65 -2.80 9.53 8.40
CA SER A 65 -3.97 9.37 7.53
C SER A 65 -3.58 8.84 6.14
N PRO A 66 -4.50 8.19 5.40
CA PRO A 66 -4.25 7.77 4.02
C PRO A 66 -3.86 8.92 3.09
N ALA A 67 -4.48 10.08 3.25
CA ALA A 67 -4.14 11.30 2.52
C ALA A 67 -2.68 11.74 2.76
N CYS A 68 -2.25 11.81 4.02
CA CYS A 68 -0.88 12.20 4.36
C CYS A 68 0.16 11.18 3.84
N ALA A 69 -0.16 9.89 3.90
CA ALA A 69 0.66 8.85 3.32
C ALA A 69 0.80 9.04 1.80
N ALA A 70 -0.31 9.24 1.09
CA ALA A 70 -0.32 9.42 -0.37
C ALA A 70 0.47 10.66 -0.79
N VAL A 71 0.24 11.82 -0.17
CA VAL A 71 0.97 13.06 -0.46
C VAL A 71 2.47 12.88 -0.22
N THR A 72 2.85 12.33 0.92
CA THR A 72 4.26 12.15 1.29
C THR A 72 4.98 11.19 0.34
N LEU A 73 4.40 10.03 0.09
CA LEU A 73 5.03 8.99 -0.73
C LEU A 73 5.11 9.40 -2.19
N THR A 74 4.09 10.07 -2.71
CA THR A 74 4.12 10.68 -4.06
C THR A 74 5.23 11.72 -4.15
N GLY A 75 5.35 12.61 -3.17
CA GLY A 75 6.41 13.63 -3.11
C GLY A 75 7.83 13.05 -2.98
N LEU A 76 7.99 11.88 -2.37
CA LEU A 76 9.26 11.15 -2.31
C LEU A 76 9.59 10.42 -3.62
N GLY A 77 8.66 10.38 -4.57
CA GLY A 77 8.89 9.80 -5.89
C GLY A 77 8.93 8.27 -5.91
N VAL A 78 8.10 7.60 -5.11
CA VAL A 78 7.88 6.15 -5.25
C VAL A 78 7.15 5.85 -6.57
N ASP A 79 7.28 4.64 -7.09
CA ASP A 79 6.65 4.23 -8.35
C ASP A 79 5.24 3.67 -8.16
N ALA A 80 4.93 3.15 -6.98
CA ALA A 80 3.59 2.77 -6.57
C ALA A 80 3.47 2.83 -5.04
N LEU A 81 2.26 3.08 -4.56
CA LEU A 81 1.98 3.15 -3.14
C LEU A 81 0.64 2.48 -2.81
N GLY A 82 0.41 2.16 -1.55
CA GLY A 82 -0.86 1.54 -1.20
C GLY A 82 -0.93 0.98 0.20
N VAL A 83 -1.68 -0.09 0.33
CA VAL A 83 -2.04 -0.68 1.63
C VAL A 83 -1.85 -2.19 1.64
N ASN A 84 -1.46 -2.73 2.78
CA ASN A 84 -1.49 -4.16 2.99
C ASN A 84 -1.74 -4.52 4.46
N CYS A 85 -2.18 -5.76 4.68
CA CYS A 85 -2.41 -6.33 5.99
C CYS A 85 -3.54 -5.66 6.80
N SER A 86 -3.68 -6.02 8.06
CA SER A 86 -4.61 -5.55 9.09
C SER A 86 -6.10 -5.80 8.77
N LEU A 87 -6.59 -5.35 7.64
CA LEU A 87 -8.01 -5.33 7.30
C LEU A 87 -8.35 -6.25 6.13
N GLY A 88 -9.60 -6.67 6.04
CA GLY A 88 -10.18 -7.31 4.86
C GLY A 88 -10.38 -6.31 3.72
N PRO A 89 -10.63 -6.81 2.48
CA PRO A 89 -10.71 -5.94 1.32
C PRO A 89 -11.89 -4.96 1.34
N ASP A 90 -12.98 -5.31 1.96
CA ASP A 90 -14.16 -4.45 2.17
C ASP A 90 -13.89 -3.32 3.18
N GLU A 91 -13.15 -3.61 4.24
CA GLU A 91 -12.73 -2.63 5.24
C GLU A 91 -11.65 -1.66 4.72
N LEU A 92 -10.89 -2.06 3.69
CA LEU A 92 -9.85 -1.21 3.06
C LEU A 92 -10.40 -0.18 2.07
N GLU A 93 -11.63 -0.33 1.57
CA GLU A 93 -12.19 0.59 0.56
C GLU A 93 -12.11 2.07 0.96
N PRO A 94 -12.49 2.50 2.18
CA PRO A 94 -12.38 3.90 2.58
C PRO A 94 -10.95 4.42 2.57
N VAL A 95 -9.98 3.59 2.95
CA VAL A 95 -8.55 3.94 2.97
C VAL A 95 -8.04 4.13 1.54
N VAL A 96 -8.32 3.17 0.66
CA VAL A 96 -7.93 3.21 -0.76
C VAL A 96 -8.57 4.39 -1.48
N PHE A 97 -9.86 4.64 -1.24
CA PHE A 97 -10.57 5.79 -1.78
C PHE A 97 -9.92 7.11 -1.34
N GLU A 98 -9.59 7.25 -0.07
CA GLU A 98 -8.94 8.47 0.44
C GLU A 98 -7.55 8.67 -0.19
N MET A 99 -6.71 7.63 -0.22
CA MET A 99 -5.40 7.69 -0.90
C MET A 99 -5.54 8.09 -2.37
N SER A 100 -6.51 7.51 -3.05
CA SER A 100 -6.72 7.77 -4.48
C SER A 100 -7.00 9.23 -4.80
N LYS A 101 -7.45 10.07 -3.87
CA LYS A 101 -7.69 11.50 -4.10
C LYS A 101 -6.41 12.32 -4.24
N TYR A 102 -5.31 11.85 -3.65
CA TYR A 102 -4.07 12.60 -3.48
C TYR A 102 -2.89 12.06 -4.30
N THR A 103 -3.13 11.11 -5.20
CA THR A 103 -2.08 10.58 -6.07
C THR A 103 -2.65 10.09 -7.40
N ASN A 104 -1.84 10.17 -8.45
CA ASN A 104 -2.08 9.50 -9.74
C ASN A 104 -1.16 8.28 -9.92
N LEU A 105 -0.34 7.95 -8.93
CA LEU A 105 0.49 6.75 -8.96
C LEU A 105 -0.37 5.49 -8.88
N PRO A 106 0.08 4.38 -9.47
CA PRO A 106 -0.58 3.09 -9.34
C PRO A 106 -0.73 2.69 -7.87
N LEU A 107 -1.93 2.26 -7.48
CA LEU A 107 -2.16 1.77 -6.12
C LEU A 107 -1.89 0.27 -6.01
N VAL A 108 -1.36 -0.12 -4.84
CA VAL A 108 -1.05 -1.50 -4.45
C VAL A 108 -1.97 -1.91 -3.31
N ILE A 109 -2.68 -3.04 -3.46
CA ILE A 109 -3.54 -3.58 -2.40
C ILE A 109 -3.18 -5.05 -2.15
N LYS A 110 -2.84 -5.37 -0.90
CA LYS A 110 -2.63 -6.75 -0.45
C LYS A 110 -3.38 -6.96 0.88
N ALA A 111 -4.69 -7.23 0.78
CA ALA A 111 -5.58 -7.35 1.92
C ALA A 111 -5.39 -8.68 2.67
N ASN A 112 -5.84 -8.73 3.92
CA ASN A 112 -6.04 -9.98 4.64
C ASN A 112 -7.32 -10.66 4.16
N ALA A 113 -7.44 -11.97 4.36
CA ALA A 113 -8.67 -12.71 4.13
C ALA A 113 -9.75 -12.43 5.21
N GLY A 114 -9.88 -11.17 5.62
CA GLY A 114 -10.65 -10.71 6.75
C GLY A 114 -9.82 -10.69 8.04
N LEU A 115 -10.48 -10.85 9.17
CA LEU A 115 -9.83 -10.95 10.48
C LEU A 115 -9.88 -12.39 10.97
N PRO A 116 -8.83 -12.87 11.65
CA PRO A 116 -8.85 -14.20 12.23
C PRO A 116 -9.87 -14.29 13.36
N ASP A 117 -10.60 -15.40 13.42
CA ASP A 117 -11.42 -15.73 14.57
C ASP A 117 -10.52 -15.92 15.81
N PRO A 118 -10.82 -15.26 16.96
CA PRO A 118 -9.96 -15.32 18.13
C PRO A 118 -9.78 -16.73 18.72
N ASN A 119 -10.68 -17.67 18.42
CA ASN A 119 -10.66 -19.02 18.99
C ASN A 119 -10.00 -20.04 18.05
N SER A 120 -10.23 -19.93 16.73
CA SER A 120 -9.74 -20.88 15.73
C SER A 120 -8.54 -20.38 14.93
N ASN A 121 -8.26 -19.07 14.94
CA ASN A 121 -7.32 -18.38 14.03
C ASN A 121 -7.67 -18.53 12.54
N GLU A 122 -8.89 -18.98 12.23
CA GLU A 122 -9.35 -19.07 10.85
C GLU A 122 -9.81 -17.72 10.32
N TYR A 123 -9.51 -17.46 9.06
CA TYR A 123 -9.96 -16.27 8.36
C TYR A 123 -11.31 -16.50 7.70
N ASN A 124 -12.16 -15.49 7.69
CA ASN A 124 -13.59 -15.63 7.39
C ASN A 124 -13.99 -15.22 5.95
N ILE A 125 -13.09 -14.60 5.19
CA ILE A 125 -13.39 -14.21 3.80
C ILE A 125 -12.83 -15.26 2.85
N MET A 126 -13.71 -15.96 2.14
CA MET A 126 -13.35 -16.99 1.17
C MET A 126 -12.85 -16.41 -0.16
N PRO A 127 -12.10 -17.16 -1.00
CA PRO A 127 -11.47 -16.67 -2.21
C PRO A 127 -12.40 -15.94 -3.19
N ASP A 128 -13.63 -16.44 -3.40
CA ASP A 128 -14.60 -15.81 -4.29
C ASP A 128 -15.00 -14.41 -3.82
N LYS A 129 -15.38 -14.29 -2.55
CA LYS A 129 -15.76 -13.00 -1.96
C LYS A 129 -14.58 -12.05 -1.87
N PHE A 130 -13.40 -12.57 -1.56
CA PHE A 130 -12.18 -11.80 -1.54
C PHE A 130 -11.89 -11.16 -2.91
N ALA A 131 -11.91 -11.98 -3.98
CA ALA A 131 -11.67 -11.51 -5.33
C ALA A 131 -12.70 -10.47 -5.79
N GLU A 132 -13.99 -10.69 -5.51
CA GLU A 132 -15.06 -9.72 -5.77
C GLU A 132 -14.75 -8.36 -5.11
N CYS A 133 -14.41 -8.37 -3.81
CA CYS A 133 -14.14 -7.15 -3.05
C CYS A 133 -12.89 -6.42 -3.55
N VAL A 134 -11.75 -7.10 -3.74
CA VAL A 134 -10.53 -6.43 -4.23
C VAL A 134 -10.69 -5.93 -5.66
N CYS A 135 -11.43 -6.63 -6.51
CA CYS A 135 -11.71 -6.18 -7.87
C CYS A 135 -12.61 -4.95 -7.93
N SER A 136 -13.48 -4.74 -6.95
CA SER A 136 -14.27 -3.52 -6.84
C SER A 136 -13.42 -2.26 -6.64
N LEU A 137 -12.20 -2.43 -6.12
CA LEU A 137 -11.27 -1.33 -5.83
C LEU A 137 -10.46 -0.87 -7.05
N LEU A 138 -10.51 -1.61 -8.17
CA LEU A 138 -9.81 -1.23 -9.42
C LEU A 138 -10.19 0.17 -9.90
N LYS A 139 -11.42 0.59 -9.67
CA LYS A 139 -11.95 1.94 -10.00
C LYS A 139 -11.15 3.10 -9.38
N TYR A 140 -10.35 2.82 -8.35
CA TYR A 140 -9.52 3.81 -7.66
C TYR A 140 -8.07 3.88 -8.15
N GLY A 141 -7.75 3.27 -9.30
CA GLY A 141 -6.39 3.26 -9.85
C GLY A 141 -5.50 2.17 -9.27
N VAL A 142 -6.10 1.11 -8.76
CA VAL A 142 -5.36 -0.06 -8.28
C VAL A 142 -4.80 -0.82 -9.46
N LYS A 143 -3.49 -1.07 -9.48
CA LYS A 143 -2.77 -1.81 -10.52
C LYS A 143 -2.17 -3.11 -9.99
N VAL A 144 -1.79 -3.14 -8.74
CA VAL A 144 -1.19 -4.34 -8.11
C VAL A 144 -2.14 -4.85 -7.04
N ILE A 145 -2.57 -6.09 -7.20
CA ILE A 145 -3.46 -6.77 -6.26
C ILE A 145 -2.80 -8.05 -5.78
N GLY A 146 -2.93 -8.30 -4.50
CA GLY A 146 -2.46 -9.52 -3.86
C GLY A 146 -3.20 -9.80 -2.57
N GLY A 147 -2.65 -10.73 -1.83
CA GLY A 147 -3.13 -11.08 -0.50
C GLY A 147 -2.05 -10.88 0.56
N CYS A 148 -2.46 -10.86 1.82
CA CYS A 148 -1.61 -10.88 3.00
C CYS A 148 -2.06 -12.01 3.93
N CYS A 149 -2.25 -11.76 5.22
CA CYS A 149 -2.60 -12.81 6.18
C CYS A 149 -3.90 -13.54 5.83
N GLY A 150 -3.88 -14.85 5.99
CA GLY A 150 -5.01 -15.74 5.70
C GLY A 150 -5.23 -16.09 4.22
N THR A 151 -4.48 -15.48 3.30
CA THR A 151 -4.57 -15.82 1.87
C THR A 151 -3.61 -16.94 1.48
N ASN A 152 -3.96 -17.66 0.43
CA ASN A 152 -3.20 -18.75 -0.15
C ASN A 152 -3.28 -18.69 -1.70
N PRO A 153 -2.67 -19.62 -2.46
CA PRO A 153 -2.72 -19.61 -3.91
C PRO A 153 -4.11 -19.59 -4.53
N ASP A 154 -5.13 -20.12 -3.87
CA ASP A 154 -6.51 -20.13 -4.39
C ASP A 154 -7.08 -18.71 -4.51
N TYR A 155 -6.77 -17.84 -3.53
CA TYR A 155 -7.14 -16.43 -3.57
C TYR A 155 -6.51 -15.73 -4.77
N ILE A 156 -5.23 -15.98 -5.02
CA ILE A 156 -4.52 -15.38 -6.14
C ILE A 156 -5.05 -15.89 -7.49
N ALA A 157 -5.33 -17.20 -7.59
CA ALA A 157 -5.92 -17.79 -8.78
C ALA A 157 -7.29 -17.18 -9.07
N LYS A 158 -8.10 -16.92 -8.02
CA LYS A 158 -9.42 -16.31 -8.16
C LYS A 158 -9.31 -14.85 -8.61
N ILE A 159 -8.44 -14.04 -7.97
CA ILE A 159 -8.17 -12.67 -8.40
C ILE A 159 -7.77 -12.66 -9.87
N LYS A 160 -6.81 -13.52 -10.26
CA LYS A 160 -6.32 -13.60 -11.63
C LYS A 160 -7.44 -13.84 -12.63
N SER A 161 -8.38 -14.75 -12.32
CA SER A 161 -9.53 -15.01 -13.18
C SER A 161 -10.48 -13.82 -13.29
N GLU A 162 -10.70 -13.10 -12.20
CA GLU A 162 -11.60 -11.94 -12.15
C GLU A 162 -11.04 -10.69 -12.87
N VAL A 163 -9.72 -10.58 -13.01
CA VAL A 163 -9.08 -9.44 -13.68
C VAL A 163 -8.62 -9.75 -15.09
N ALA A 164 -8.78 -10.99 -15.58
CA ALA A 164 -8.21 -11.45 -16.86
C ALA A 164 -8.62 -10.57 -18.06
N ASP A 165 -9.86 -10.08 -18.06
CA ASP A 165 -10.42 -9.25 -19.14
C ASP A 165 -10.54 -7.77 -18.74
N LYS A 166 -9.91 -7.35 -17.63
CA LYS A 166 -9.96 -5.97 -17.14
C LYS A 166 -8.66 -5.24 -17.48
N GLU A 167 -8.81 -4.10 -18.15
CA GLU A 167 -7.67 -3.21 -18.38
C GLU A 167 -7.45 -2.27 -17.20
N TYR A 168 -6.19 -2.01 -16.90
CA TYR A 168 -5.82 -1.03 -15.90
C TYR A 168 -6.27 0.38 -16.35
N GLN A 169 -6.99 1.07 -15.49
CA GLN A 169 -7.44 2.44 -15.70
C GLN A 169 -6.56 3.40 -14.86
N PRO A 170 -5.56 4.05 -15.46
CA PRO A 170 -4.73 5.00 -14.74
C PRO A 170 -5.55 6.21 -14.28
N GLN A 171 -5.28 6.69 -13.08
CA GLN A 171 -5.84 7.96 -12.62
C GLN A 171 -5.14 9.12 -13.34
N THR A 172 -5.91 10.05 -13.88
CA THR A 172 -5.41 11.22 -14.63
C THR A 172 -6.04 12.53 -14.16
N LYS A 173 -6.44 12.57 -12.90
CA LYS A 173 -7.06 13.77 -12.31
C LYS A 173 -6.00 14.85 -12.03
N SER A 174 -6.43 16.11 -12.00
CA SER A 174 -5.65 17.17 -11.39
C SER A 174 -5.52 16.89 -9.89
N VAL A 175 -4.31 16.88 -9.39
CA VAL A 175 -4.02 16.85 -7.96
C VAL A 175 -3.51 18.23 -7.60
N ASP A 176 -4.22 18.93 -6.73
CA ASP A 176 -3.84 20.28 -6.31
C ASP A 176 -2.51 20.25 -5.54
N THR A 177 -1.79 21.35 -5.58
CA THR A 177 -0.55 21.48 -4.82
C THR A 177 -0.86 21.30 -3.33
N THR A 178 -0.27 20.29 -2.75
CA THR A 178 -0.65 19.82 -1.41
C THR A 178 0.58 19.62 -0.56
N VAL A 179 0.52 20.08 0.67
CA VAL A 179 1.52 19.82 1.71
C VAL A 179 0.87 19.07 2.87
N CYS A 180 1.64 18.31 3.63
CA CYS A 180 1.10 17.62 4.77
C CYS A 180 2.08 17.54 5.96
N SER A 181 1.50 17.43 7.14
CA SER A 181 2.15 16.88 8.33
C SER A 181 1.95 15.34 8.34
N SER A 182 2.26 14.69 9.46
CA SER A 182 1.92 13.26 9.63
C SER A 182 0.41 12.99 9.72
N THR A 183 -0.41 13.99 10.06
CA THR A 183 -1.83 13.81 10.39
C THR A 183 -2.78 14.71 9.62
N THR A 184 -2.30 15.78 9.00
CA THR A 184 -3.12 16.80 8.36
C THR A 184 -2.57 17.15 6.98
N VAL A 185 -3.46 17.21 5.99
CA VAL A 185 -3.19 17.66 4.63
C VAL A 185 -3.72 19.09 4.48
N VAL A 186 -2.99 19.93 3.74
CA VAL A 186 -3.38 21.29 3.37
C VAL A 186 -3.18 21.46 1.87
N GLU A 187 -4.23 21.83 1.18
CA GLU A 187 -4.21 22.24 -0.23
C GLU A 187 -3.83 23.73 -0.32
N ILE A 188 -2.98 24.08 -1.29
CA ILE A 188 -2.43 25.43 -1.48
C ILE A 188 -3.01 26.03 -2.76
#